data_77cc3b76fd27aedfbdfe4743a6765fef
#
_entry.id   77cc3b76fd27aedfbdfe4743a6765fef
#
_cell.length_a   1.000
_cell.length_b   1.000
_cell.length_c   1.000
_cell.angle_alpha   90.00
_cell.angle_beta   90.00
_cell.angle_gamma   90.00
#
_symmetry.space_group_name_H-M   'P 1'
#
loop_
_entity.id
_entity.type
_entity.pdbx_description
1 polymer ?
#
loop_
_entity_poly.entity_id
_entity_poly.type
_entity_poly.pdbx_seq_one_letter_code
_entity_poly.pdbx_strand_id
1 'polypeptide(L)'
;MIIKVLMLLLFFTIMVGIGFYCRQTATDVNGFVLGGRSVGPWLTAFAYGTSYFSAVIFVGYAGQFGWKYGIAATWVGIGNALIGSLMAWRILGRRTRIMTQHLDTATMPEFFGKRFGNENLKIAASIITFIFMIPYTASLYNGLSRLFGMAFNIDYSICVVVMAVLTGIYVIVGGYMATAINDFIQGIIMLFGIVAVILAVLNTNGGLIAAMDGLAKVTDETVSTTPGVFNSFLGPDPFNLLGVVILTSLGTWGLPQMVQKFYAIKNEKSIETGTVISTFFAIVVAGGCYFLGGFGRLYSQNQAIYNADGSVAYDAIVPTMLSGLPDILIGIVVVLVLSASMSTLSSLVLTSSSSVTLDLIAHFNKGMGEKRKLITMRALLVFFIILSVVLALNPPTFIAQLMGYSWGALAGSFLAPFLYGLYWKKTTKASVWVSFIAGVGITLANMMFHFIKSPINAGAFTMLIGLVIVPVVSLVTPKQDDARVSDIFSGYEETITIKKQYSLVEESEEDA
;
A
#
# COMPACT_ATOMS: atom_id res chain seq x y z
N MET A 1 14.90 -2.18 -28.15
CA MET A 1 14.57 -3.56 -27.69
C MET A 1 15.65 -4.14 -26.76
N ILE A 2 16.90 -4.31 -27.20
CA ILE A 2 17.99 -4.95 -26.41
C ILE A 2 18.21 -4.24 -25.08
N ILE A 3 18.28 -2.90 -25.04
CA ILE A 3 18.48 -2.12 -23.82
C ILE A 3 17.39 -2.39 -22.78
N LYS A 4 16.12 -2.42 -23.19
CA LYS A 4 14.98 -2.73 -22.29
C LYS A 4 15.11 -4.12 -21.66
N VAL A 5 15.51 -5.13 -22.44
CA VAL A 5 15.72 -6.51 -21.97
C VAL A 5 16.90 -6.59 -21.00
N LEU A 6 18.02 -5.93 -21.30
CA LEU A 6 19.20 -5.90 -20.42
C LEU A 6 18.87 -5.23 -19.08
N MET A 7 18.12 -4.12 -19.09
CA MET A 7 17.69 -3.46 -17.85
C MET A 7 16.81 -4.38 -17.00
N LEU A 8 15.91 -5.14 -17.60
CA LEU A 8 15.09 -6.13 -16.91
C LEU A 8 15.91 -7.27 -16.30
N LEU A 9 16.81 -7.86 -17.08
CA LEU A 9 17.66 -8.95 -16.60
C LEU A 9 18.53 -8.49 -15.42
N LEU A 10 19.11 -7.30 -15.49
CA LEU A 10 19.87 -6.72 -14.40
C LEU A 10 19.00 -6.51 -13.15
N PHE A 11 17.83 -5.90 -13.34
CA PHE A 11 16.89 -5.67 -12.25
C PHE A 11 16.51 -6.98 -11.54
N PHE A 12 16.06 -8.00 -12.26
CA PHE A 12 15.67 -9.28 -11.66
C PHE A 12 16.85 -10.01 -11.02
N THR A 13 18.04 -9.96 -11.62
CA THR A 13 19.25 -10.57 -11.04
C THR A 13 19.56 -9.96 -9.68
N ILE A 14 19.46 -8.64 -9.55
CA ILE A 14 19.67 -7.95 -8.27
C ILE A 14 18.59 -8.36 -7.25
N MET A 15 17.30 -8.33 -7.63
CA MET A 15 16.20 -8.64 -6.71
C MET A 15 16.26 -10.08 -6.17
N VAL A 16 16.50 -11.04 -7.06
CA VAL A 16 16.64 -12.46 -6.68
C VAL A 16 17.91 -12.68 -5.87
N GLY A 17 19.02 -12.06 -6.27
CA GLY A 17 20.28 -12.12 -5.53
C GLY A 17 20.16 -11.66 -4.08
N ILE A 18 19.44 -10.55 -3.84
CA ILE A 18 19.12 -10.07 -2.49
C ILE A 18 18.27 -11.09 -1.72
N GLY A 19 17.31 -11.73 -2.37
CA GLY A 19 16.52 -12.81 -1.77
C GLY A 19 17.40 -13.93 -1.21
N PHE A 20 18.37 -14.39 -2.00
CA PHE A 20 19.32 -15.43 -1.57
C PHE A 20 20.29 -14.91 -0.50
N TYR A 21 20.74 -13.67 -0.58
CA TYR A 21 21.59 -13.05 0.44
C TYR A 21 20.90 -13.02 1.80
N CYS A 22 19.63 -12.64 1.84
CA CYS A 22 18.85 -12.52 3.07
C CYS A 22 18.29 -13.85 3.60
N ARG A 23 18.53 -15.00 2.96
CA ARG A 23 17.95 -16.28 3.37
C ARG A 23 18.29 -16.66 4.82
N GLN A 24 19.41 -16.21 5.34
CA GLN A 24 19.87 -16.50 6.69
C GLN A 24 19.08 -15.75 7.76
N THR A 25 18.44 -14.64 7.44
CA THR A 25 17.58 -13.88 8.35
C THR A 25 16.15 -14.41 8.40
N ALA A 26 15.78 -15.29 7.48
CA ALA A 26 14.45 -15.88 7.34
C ALA A 26 14.37 -17.34 7.85
N THR A 27 15.08 -17.64 8.96
CA THR A 27 15.19 -18.98 9.52
C THR A 27 14.16 -19.30 10.59
N ASP A 28 13.58 -18.26 11.20
CA ASP A 28 12.50 -18.35 12.19
C ASP A 28 11.31 -17.47 11.79
N VAL A 29 10.21 -17.58 12.51
CA VAL A 29 8.97 -16.83 12.21
C VAL A 29 9.17 -15.34 12.34
N ASN A 30 9.85 -14.86 13.38
CA ASN A 30 10.07 -13.43 13.62
C ASN A 30 10.98 -12.82 12.54
N GLY A 31 12.07 -13.51 12.19
CA GLY A 31 12.95 -13.11 11.08
C GLY A 31 12.23 -13.08 9.74
N PHE A 32 11.41 -14.10 9.45
CA PHE A 32 10.67 -14.18 8.19
C PHE A 32 9.56 -13.12 8.06
N VAL A 33 8.82 -12.82 9.14
CA VAL A 33 7.64 -11.92 9.11
C VAL A 33 8.00 -10.47 9.42
N LEU A 34 8.97 -10.20 10.31
CA LEU A 34 9.29 -8.87 10.83
C LEU A 34 10.77 -8.48 10.69
N GLY A 35 11.61 -9.31 10.06
CA GLY A 35 13.05 -9.04 9.98
C GLY A 35 13.72 -8.91 11.36
N GLY A 36 13.22 -9.66 12.36
CA GLY A 36 13.71 -9.63 13.73
C GLY A 36 13.45 -8.31 14.48
N ARG A 37 12.52 -7.47 14.02
CA ARG A 37 12.22 -6.12 14.55
C ARG A 37 13.46 -5.21 14.62
N SER A 38 14.40 -5.39 13.70
CA SER A 38 15.69 -4.69 13.68
C SER A 38 15.88 -3.77 12.48
N VAL A 39 14.80 -3.51 11.72
CA VAL A 39 14.86 -2.78 10.46
C VAL A 39 15.09 -1.29 10.69
N GLY A 40 16.12 -0.74 10.05
CA GLY A 40 16.51 0.66 10.19
C GLY A 40 15.53 1.64 9.53
N PRO A 41 15.66 2.96 9.83
CA PRO A 41 14.69 3.97 9.38
C PRO A 41 14.59 4.10 7.86
N TRP A 42 15.69 4.01 7.14
CA TRP A 42 15.72 4.10 5.68
C TRP A 42 14.97 2.94 5.02
N LEU A 43 15.30 1.71 5.42
CA LEU A 43 14.63 0.54 4.88
C LEU A 43 13.13 0.53 5.21
N THR A 44 12.77 0.90 6.45
CA THR A 44 11.35 0.94 6.86
C THR A 44 10.57 2.03 6.14
N ALA A 45 11.17 3.23 5.97
CA ALA A 45 10.50 4.34 5.30
C ALA A 45 10.27 4.06 3.81
N PHE A 46 11.27 3.51 3.14
CA PHE A 46 11.13 3.10 1.75
C PHE A 46 10.17 1.92 1.61
N ALA A 47 10.25 0.91 2.48
CA ALA A 47 9.30 -0.20 2.49
C ALA A 47 7.86 0.26 2.74
N TYR A 48 7.64 1.28 3.57
CA TYR A 48 6.33 1.89 3.77
C TYR A 48 5.87 2.60 2.48
N GLY A 49 6.69 3.49 1.94
CA GLY A 49 6.37 4.27 0.74
C GLY A 49 6.10 3.39 -0.47
N THR A 50 6.98 2.44 -0.75
CA THR A 50 6.87 1.55 -1.93
C THR A 50 5.75 0.53 -1.81
N SER A 51 5.42 0.07 -0.60
CA SER A 51 4.30 -0.88 -0.39
C SER A 51 2.92 -0.28 -0.68
N TYR A 52 2.82 1.03 -0.66
CA TYR A 52 1.63 1.78 -1.00
C TYR A 52 1.61 2.17 -2.48
N PHE A 53 2.74 2.60 -3.02
CA PHE A 53 2.87 3.04 -4.39
C PHE A 53 3.11 1.85 -5.33
N SER A 54 2.24 1.66 -6.31
CA SER A 54 2.24 0.49 -7.20
C SER A 54 1.78 0.83 -8.62
N ALA A 55 1.80 -0.17 -9.52
CA ALA A 55 1.19 -0.05 -10.84
C ALA A 55 -0.29 0.36 -10.78
N VAL A 56 -1.01 0.03 -9.71
CA VAL A 56 -2.39 0.47 -9.53
C VAL A 56 -2.49 1.99 -9.46
N ILE A 57 -1.56 2.63 -8.73
CA ILE A 57 -1.52 4.09 -8.64
C ILE A 57 -1.01 4.69 -9.95
N PHE A 58 0.10 4.17 -10.48
CA PHE A 58 0.75 4.74 -11.66
C PHE A 58 -0.08 4.56 -12.93
N VAL A 59 -0.63 3.38 -13.18
CA VAL A 59 -1.42 3.08 -14.40
C VAL A 59 -2.90 3.35 -14.18
N GLY A 60 -3.50 2.74 -13.14
CA GLY A 60 -4.94 2.79 -12.91
C GLY A 60 -5.41 4.12 -12.36
N TYR A 61 -4.94 4.52 -11.18
CA TYR A 61 -5.44 5.70 -10.48
C TYR A 61 -4.99 7.01 -11.14
N ALA A 62 -3.71 7.12 -11.53
CA ALA A 62 -3.23 8.31 -12.22
C ALA A 62 -3.97 8.53 -13.54
N GLY A 63 -4.20 7.48 -14.33
CA GLY A 63 -4.99 7.54 -15.56
C GLY A 63 -6.44 7.94 -15.29
N GLN A 64 -7.14 7.21 -14.42
CA GLN A 64 -8.55 7.47 -14.15
C GLN A 64 -8.80 8.84 -13.52
N PHE A 65 -8.04 9.20 -12.48
CA PHE A 65 -8.30 10.45 -11.75
C PHE A 65 -7.77 11.65 -12.51
N GLY A 66 -6.65 11.50 -13.22
CA GLY A 66 -6.19 12.54 -14.14
C GLY A 66 -7.20 12.83 -15.24
N TRP A 67 -7.80 11.79 -15.82
CA TRP A 67 -8.88 11.97 -16.80
C TRP A 67 -10.11 12.66 -16.22
N LYS A 68 -10.53 12.26 -15.02
CA LYS A 68 -11.74 12.81 -14.37
C LYS A 68 -11.54 14.23 -13.85
N TYR A 69 -10.40 14.51 -13.24
CA TYR A 69 -10.20 15.74 -12.46
C TYR A 69 -9.14 16.68 -13.04
N GLY A 70 -8.44 16.27 -14.12
CA GLY A 70 -7.33 17.03 -14.66
C GLY A 70 -6.20 17.19 -13.63
N ILE A 71 -5.57 18.36 -13.61
CA ILE A 71 -4.45 18.66 -12.71
C ILE A 71 -4.83 18.61 -11.22
N ALA A 72 -6.11 18.81 -10.90
CA ALA A 72 -6.61 18.69 -9.53
C ALA A 72 -6.44 17.27 -8.94
N ALA A 73 -6.23 16.25 -9.77
CA ALA A 73 -5.85 14.90 -9.29
C ALA A 73 -4.58 14.91 -8.42
N THR A 74 -3.71 15.93 -8.54
CA THR A 74 -2.53 16.11 -7.70
C THR A 74 -2.87 16.20 -6.21
N TRP A 75 -4.08 16.65 -5.84
CA TRP A 75 -4.55 16.64 -4.45
C TRP A 75 -4.57 15.24 -3.82
N VAL A 76 -4.77 14.21 -4.62
CA VAL A 76 -4.68 12.83 -4.13
C VAL A 76 -3.26 12.54 -3.64
N GLY A 77 -2.25 12.92 -4.41
CA GLY A 77 -0.85 12.77 -4.02
C GLY A 77 -0.45 13.61 -2.80
N ILE A 78 -0.96 14.84 -2.70
CA ILE A 78 -0.77 15.71 -1.53
C ILE A 78 -1.41 15.08 -0.28
N GLY A 79 -2.65 14.59 -0.38
CA GLY A 79 -3.32 13.87 0.69
C GLY A 79 -2.54 12.63 1.14
N ASN A 80 -2.02 11.87 0.18
CA ASN A 80 -1.20 10.69 0.46
C ASN A 80 0.10 11.05 1.20
N ALA A 81 0.73 12.15 0.87
CA ALA A 81 1.94 12.60 1.56
C ALA A 81 1.65 13.12 2.97
N LEU A 82 0.61 13.94 3.14
CA LEU A 82 0.29 14.57 4.42
C LEU A 82 -0.46 13.62 5.36
N ILE A 83 -1.55 13.00 4.89
CA ILE A 83 -2.39 12.13 5.70
C ILE A 83 -1.86 10.70 5.69
N GLY A 84 -1.62 10.16 4.48
CA GLY A 84 -1.22 8.77 4.28
C GLY A 84 0.19 8.45 4.78
N SER A 85 1.10 9.44 4.79
CA SER A 85 2.47 9.26 5.28
C SER A 85 2.75 10.07 6.54
N LEU A 86 2.86 11.40 6.48
CA LEU A 86 3.27 12.23 7.61
C LEU A 86 2.45 11.97 8.87
N MET A 87 1.12 12.06 8.76
CA MET A 87 0.23 11.83 9.91
C MET A 87 0.21 10.37 10.33
N ALA A 88 0.23 9.41 9.40
CA ALA A 88 0.29 7.98 9.71
C ALA A 88 1.51 7.64 10.57
N TRP A 89 2.70 8.11 10.18
CA TRP A 89 3.92 7.88 10.95
C TRP A 89 3.90 8.54 12.34
N ARG A 90 3.42 9.79 12.42
CA ARG A 90 3.33 10.50 13.70
C ARG A 90 2.29 9.93 14.65
N ILE A 91 1.13 9.54 14.13
CA ILE A 91 0.02 9.05 14.93
C ILE A 91 0.19 7.56 15.22
N LEU A 92 0.44 6.73 14.21
CA LEU A 92 0.47 5.27 14.40
C LEU A 92 1.87 4.77 14.79
N GLY A 93 2.95 5.31 14.22
CA GLY A 93 4.28 4.72 14.26
C GLY A 93 4.74 4.32 15.65
N ARG A 94 4.89 5.31 16.58
CA ARG A 94 5.37 5.07 17.95
C ARG A 94 4.45 4.13 18.73
N ARG A 95 3.16 4.41 18.73
CA ARG A 95 2.19 3.63 19.52
C ARG A 95 2.05 2.20 19.01
N THR A 96 2.04 2.01 17.70
CA THR A 96 2.05 0.67 17.11
C THR A 96 3.29 -0.10 17.52
N ARG A 97 4.48 0.50 17.38
CA ARG A 97 5.74 -0.16 17.72
C ARG A 97 5.80 -0.62 19.17
N ILE A 98 5.41 0.25 20.10
CA ILE A 98 5.45 -0.05 21.55
C ILE A 98 4.41 -1.12 21.90
N MET A 99 3.13 -0.90 21.56
CA MET A 99 2.07 -1.82 21.95
C MET A 99 2.22 -3.21 21.33
N THR A 100 2.65 -3.29 20.05
CA THR A 100 2.86 -4.59 19.40
C THR A 100 4.07 -5.35 19.93
N GLN A 101 5.07 -4.64 20.48
CA GLN A 101 6.18 -5.27 21.18
C GLN A 101 5.75 -5.75 22.56
N HIS A 102 5.03 -4.93 23.32
CA HIS A 102 4.51 -5.28 24.66
C HIS A 102 3.57 -6.49 24.58
N LEU A 103 2.67 -6.51 23.59
CA LEU A 103 1.75 -7.63 23.35
C LEU A 103 2.41 -8.82 22.64
N ASP A 104 3.66 -8.70 22.20
CA ASP A 104 4.35 -9.69 21.38
C ASP A 104 3.50 -10.18 20.20
N THR A 105 3.09 -9.24 19.32
CA THR A 105 2.27 -9.52 18.15
C THR A 105 3.07 -9.35 16.86
N ALA A 106 2.93 -10.30 15.93
CA ALA A 106 3.60 -10.28 14.63
C ALA A 106 2.68 -9.79 13.50
N THR A 107 1.38 -9.86 13.68
CA THR A 107 0.38 -9.52 12.66
C THR A 107 -0.69 -8.58 13.21
N MET A 108 -1.40 -7.89 12.32
CA MET A 108 -2.53 -7.03 12.71
C MET A 108 -3.72 -7.83 13.26
N PRO A 109 -4.11 -9.01 12.71
CA PRO A 109 -5.10 -9.88 13.32
C PRO A 109 -4.74 -10.31 14.75
N GLU A 110 -3.48 -10.66 15.01
CA GLU A 110 -3.02 -11.02 16.34
C GLU A 110 -3.14 -9.85 17.32
N PHE A 111 -2.85 -8.62 16.86
CA PHE A 111 -3.08 -7.42 17.66
C PHE A 111 -4.54 -7.32 18.11
N PHE A 112 -5.51 -7.51 17.22
CA PHE A 112 -6.93 -7.48 17.61
C PHE A 112 -7.25 -8.58 18.63
N GLY A 113 -6.76 -9.79 18.46
CA GLY A 113 -6.94 -10.88 19.41
C GLY A 113 -6.41 -10.54 20.81
N LYS A 114 -5.16 -10.12 20.89
CA LYS A 114 -4.48 -9.84 22.17
C LYS A 114 -4.97 -8.53 22.81
N ARG A 115 -5.16 -7.45 22.03
CA ARG A 115 -5.63 -6.16 22.57
C ARG A 115 -7.04 -6.23 23.15
N PHE A 116 -7.94 -6.97 22.50
CA PHE A 116 -9.35 -7.04 22.89
C PHE A 116 -9.71 -8.34 23.65
N GLY A 117 -8.76 -9.26 23.85
CA GLY A 117 -8.98 -10.52 24.56
C GLY A 117 -10.01 -11.43 23.89
N ASN A 118 -9.97 -11.51 22.60
CA ASN A 118 -10.94 -12.29 21.84
C ASN A 118 -10.25 -12.96 20.63
N GLU A 119 -10.00 -14.26 20.74
CA GLU A 119 -9.38 -15.04 19.67
C GLU A 119 -10.22 -15.07 18.38
N ASN A 120 -11.54 -14.98 18.49
CA ASN A 120 -12.41 -14.94 17.31
C ASN A 120 -12.21 -13.65 16.48
N LEU A 121 -11.83 -12.54 17.10
CA LEU A 121 -11.46 -11.31 16.38
C LEU A 121 -10.18 -11.52 15.55
N LYS A 122 -9.20 -12.25 16.10
CA LYS A 122 -7.99 -12.62 15.37
C LYS A 122 -8.31 -13.45 14.12
N ILE A 123 -9.15 -14.48 14.31
CA ILE A 123 -9.57 -15.38 13.21
C ILE A 123 -10.33 -14.58 12.14
N ALA A 124 -11.31 -13.78 12.53
CA ALA A 124 -12.10 -12.97 11.59
C ALA A 124 -11.22 -11.98 10.83
N ALA A 125 -10.32 -11.27 11.52
CA ALA A 125 -9.38 -10.35 10.88
C ALA A 125 -8.42 -11.05 9.91
N SER A 126 -7.96 -12.27 10.23
CA SER A 126 -7.11 -13.06 9.33
C SER A 126 -7.87 -13.46 8.05
N ILE A 127 -9.12 -13.89 8.18
CA ILE A 127 -9.97 -14.24 7.04
C ILE A 127 -10.24 -13.01 6.15
N ILE A 128 -10.61 -11.88 6.74
CA ILE A 128 -10.83 -10.62 6.03
C ILE A 128 -9.56 -10.20 5.29
N THR A 129 -8.41 -10.25 5.96
CA THR A 129 -7.10 -9.92 5.37
C THR A 129 -6.81 -10.80 4.16
N PHE A 130 -6.93 -12.11 4.29
CA PHE A 130 -6.63 -13.04 3.20
C PHE A 130 -7.54 -12.83 1.99
N ILE A 131 -8.85 -12.77 2.20
CA ILE A 131 -9.84 -12.67 1.11
C ILE A 131 -9.67 -11.34 0.35
N PHE A 132 -9.62 -10.22 1.06
CA PHE A 132 -9.63 -8.91 0.42
C PHE A 132 -8.25 -8.43 -0.07
N MET A 133 -7.16 -9.11 0.29
CA MET A 133 -5.86 -8.88 -0.36
C MET A 133 -5.76 -9.52 -1.75
N ILE A 134 -6.57 -10.53 -2.08
CA ILE A 134 -6.56 -11.17 -3.41
C ILE A 134 -6.91 -10.18 -4.54
N PRO A 135 -8.05 -9.45 -4.51
CA PRO A 135 -8.36 -8.48 -5.56
C PRO A 135 -7.34 -7.33 -5.64
N TYR A 136 -6.73 -6.93 -4.52
CA TYR A 136 -5.65 -5.96 -4.55
C TYR A 136 -4.43 -6.50 -5.31
N THR A 137 -3.99 -7.71 -5.02
CA THR A 137 -2.87 -8.35 -5.71
C THR A 137 -3.17 -8.56 -7.20
N ALA A 138 -4.38 -8.97 -7.54
CA ALA A 138 -4.83 -9.10 -8.94
C ALA A 138 -4.77 -7.77 -9.71
N SER A 139 -5.15 -6.66 -9.05
CA SER A 139 -5.07 -5.33 -9.66
C SER A 139 -3.63 -4.90 -9.99
N LEU A 140 -2.65 -5.33 -9.20
CA LEU A 140 -1.23 -5.08 -9.46
C LEU A 140 -0.74 -5.82 -10.71
N TYR A 141 -1.08 -7.09 -10.85
CA TYR A 141 -0.74 -7.86 -12.05
C TYR A 141 -1.38 -7.26 -13.31
N ASN A 142 -2.63 -6.81 -13.20
CA ASN A 142 -3.32 -6.17 -14.31
C ASN A 142 -2.59 -4.89 -14.77
N GLY A 143 -2.28 -3.97 -13.85
CA GLY A 143 -1.59 -2.72 -14.17
C GLY A 143 -0.22 -2.94 -14.79
N LEU A 144 0.54 -3.87 -14.22
CA LEU A 144 1.88 -4.21 -14.70
C LEU A 144 1.86 -4.82 -16.11
N SER A 145 0.95 -5.77 -16.35
CA SER A 145 0.88 -6.47 -17.63
C SER A 145 0.45 -5.57 -18.78
N ARG A 146 -0.40 -4.57 -18.54
CA ARG A 146 -0.75 -3.57 -19.55
C ARG A 146 0.46 -2.75 -20.01
N LEU A 147 1.31 -2.36 -19.07
CA LEU A 147 2.53 -1.63 -19.41
C LEU A 147 3.53 -2.51 -20.18
N PHE A 148 3.69 -3.78 -19.77
CA PHE A 148 4.55 -4.73 -20.47
C PHE A 148 4.05 -5.04 -21.87
N GLY A 149 2.76 -5.20 -22.06
CA GLY A 149 2.15 -5.35 -23.38
C GLY A 149 2.51 -4.18 -24.29
N MET A 150 2.41 -2.94 -23.80
CA MET A 150 2.81 -1.74 -24.54
C MET A 150 4.32 -1.71 -24.85
N ALA A 151 5.17 -2.03 -23.86
CA ALA A 151 6.62 -1.86 -23.98
C ALA A 151 7.29 -2.94 -24.84
N PHE A 152 6.78 -4.17 -24.84
CA PHE A 152 7.41 -5.35 -25.45
C PHE A 152 6.53 -6.10 -26.45
N ASN A 153 5.26 -5.75 -26.57
CA ASN A 153 4.27 -6.49 -27.37
C ASN A 153 4.18 -7.98 -26.97
N ILE A 154 4.21 -8.26 -25.65
CA ILE A 154 4.10 -9.61 -25.08
C ILE A 154 2.66 -9.81 -24.61
N ASP A 155 2.17 -11.04 -24.74
CA ASP A 155 0.83 -11.43 -24.26
C ASP A 155 0.67 -11.16 -22.76
N TYR A 156 -0.49 -10.62 -22.40
CA TYR A 156 -0.86 -10.26 -21.03
C TYR A 156 -0.68 -11.43 -20.04
N SER A 157 -1.14 -12.63 -20.42
CA SER A 157 -1.11 -13.80 -19.55
C SER A 157 0.32 -14.24 -19.23
N ILE A 158 1.23 -14.16 -20.21
CA ILE A 158 2.65 -14.47 -20.03
C ILE A 158 3.26 -13.49 -19.03
N CYS A 159 2.98 -12.19 -19.18
CA CYS A 159 3.49 -11.16 -18.25
C CYS A 159 3.03 -11.41 -16.81
N VAL A 160 1.75 -11.70 -16.59
CA VAL A 160 1.19 -12.01 -15.27
C VAL A 160 1.91 -13.17 -14.61
N VAL A 161 2.07 -14.29 -15.32
CA VAL A 161 2.70 -15.51 -14.79
C VAL A 161 4.18 -15.28 -14.48
N VAL A 162 4.93 -14.67 -15.39
CA VAL A 162 6.36 -14.40 -15.19
C VAL A 162 6.58 -13.51 -13.95
N MET A 163 5.79 -12.44 -13.80
CA MET A 163 5.88 -11.55 -12.65
C MET A 163 5.55 -12.24 -11.33
N ALA A 164 4.52 -13.09 -11.33
CA ALA A 164 4.12 -13.85 -10.16
C ALA A 164 5.23 -14.81 -9.70
N VAL A 165 5.84 -15.54 -10.63
CA VAL A 165 6.96 -16.46 -10.34
C VAL A 165 8.17 -15.71 -9.79
N LEU A 166 8.58 -14.63 -10.42
CA LEU A 166 9.76 -13.86 -10.01
C LEU A 166 9.58 -13.23 -8.63
N THR A 167 8.40 -12.65 -8.35
CA THR A 167 8.08 -12.10 -7.03
C THR A 167 8.09 -13.21 -5.98
N GLY A 168 7.45 -14.35 -6.28
CA GLY A 168 7.39 -15.49 -5.37
C GLY A 168 8.77 -15.98 -4.94
N ILE A 169 9.71 -16.09 -5.89
CA ILE A 169 11.06 -16.64 -5.61
C ILE A 169 11.76 -15.86 -4.51
N TYR A 170 11.91 -14.53 -4.63
CA TYR A 170 12.69 -13.78 -3.64
C TYR A 170 11.99 -13.62 -2.29
N VAL A 171 10.65 -13.58 -2.26
CA VAL A 171 9.89 -13.49 -1.02
C VAL A 171 9.94 -14.81 -0.26
N ILE A 172 9.76 -15.96 -0.93
CA ILE A 172 9.83 -17.30 -0.32
C ILE A 172 11.19 -17.55 0.33
N VAL A 173 12.26 -17.12 -0.34
CA VAL A 173 13.64 -17.37 0.10
C VAL A 173 14.07 -16.42 1.21
N GLY A 174 13.85 -15.12 1.03
CA GLY A 174 14.45 -14.07 1.85
C GLY A 174 13.53 -13.42 2.90
N GLY A 175 12.22 -13.68 2.86
CA GLY A 175 11.25 -13.11 3.80
C GLY A 175 11.26 -11.58 3.87
N TYR A 176 10.93 -11.02 5.04
CA TYR A 176 10.76 -9.58 5.25
C TYR A 176 12.04 -8.77 4.98
N MET A 177 13.23 -9.26 5.38
CA MET A 177 14.47 -8.51 5.20
C MET A 177 14.81 -8.34 3.72
N ALA A 178 14.64 -9.39 2.91
CA ALA A 178 14.84 -9.31 1.47
C ALA A 178 13.85 -8.32 0.83
N THR A 179 12.58 -8.35 1.28
CA THR A 179 11.56 -7.39 0.84
C THR A 179 11.99 -5.96 1.16
N ALA A 180 12.41 -5.68 2.40
CA ALA A 180 12.78 -4.33 2.84
C ALA A 180 14.02 -3.78 2.09
N ILE A 181 15.02 -4.60 1.80
CA ILE A 181 16.20 -4.18 1.02
C ILE A 181 15.81 -3.97 -0.45
N ASN A 182 15.01 -4.86 -1.03
CA ASN A 182 14.48 -4.69 -2.37
C ASN A 182 13.64 -3.42 -2.47
N ASP A 183 12.74 -3.17 -1.51
CA ASP A 183 11.91 -1.97 -1.43
C ASP A 183 12.75 -0.69 -1.39
N PHE A 184 13.90 -0.70 -0.71
CA PHE A 184 14.82 0.43 -0.67
C PHE A 184 15.41 0.75 -2.06
N ILE A 185 15.93 -0.27 -2.75
CA ILE A 185 16.49 -0.10 -4.11
C ILE A 185 15.40 0.31 -5.09
N GLN A 186 14.27 -0.37 -5.04
CA GLN A 186 13.11 -0.07 -5.87
C GLN A 186 12.58 1.34 -5.64
N GLY A 187 12.56 1.80 -4.39
CA GLY A 187 12.15 3.15 -4.05
C GLY A 187 13.09 4.23 -4.59
N ILE A 188 14.40 3.98 -4.63
CA ILE A 188 15.36 4.88 -5.29
C ILE A 188 15.06 4.96 -6.79
N ILE A 189 14.82 3.81 -7.43
CA ILE A 189 14.44 3.77 -8.85
C ILE A 189 13.15 4.56 -9.10
N MET A 190 12.17 4.44 -8.19
CA MET A 190 10.90 5.16 -8.30
C MET A 190 11.07 6.66 -8.15
N LEU A 191 11.90 7.15 -7.23
CA LEU A 191 12.16 8.57 -7.03
C LEU A 191 12.74 9.23 -8.28
N PHE A 192 13.76 8.64 -8.87
CA PHE A 192 14.39 9.20 -10.08
C PHE A 192 13.54 8.93 -11.33
N GLY A 193 12.96 7.75 -11.43
CA GLY A 193 12.16 7.34 -12.58
C GLY A 193 10.92 8.21 -12.79
N ILE A 194 10.16 8.53 -11.73
CA ILE A 194 8.96 9.37 -11.88
C ILE A 194 9.30 10.79 -12.34
N VAL A 195 10.36 11.37 -11.82
CA VAL A 195 10.82 12.70 -12.26
C VAL A 195 11.22 12.68 -13.73
N ALA A 196 12.01 11.67 -14.15
CA ALA A 196 12.41 11.52 -15.55
C ALA A 196 11.20 11.36 -16.49
N VAL A 197 10.20 10.58 -16.09
CA VAL A 197 8.97 10.36 -16.86
C VAL A 197 8.15 11.65 -16.98
N ILE A 198 7.96 12.40 -15.88
CA ILE A 198 7.24 13.68 -15.90
C ILE A 198 7.91 14.65 -16.87
N LEU A 199 9.23 14.82 -16.74
CA LEU A 199 9.98 15.72 -17.62
C LEU A 199 9.87 15.30 -19.09
N ALA A 200 9.94 13.99 -19.37
CA ALA A 200 9.83 13.47 -20.72
C ALA A 200 8.44 13.73 -21.32
N VAL A 201 7.36 13.41 -20.60
CA VAL A 201 5.97 13.64 -21.07
C VAL A 201 5.67 15.12 -21.22
N LEU A 202 6.14 15.97 -20.32
CA LEU A 202 5.96 17.41 -20.47
C LEU A 202 6.72 17.95 -21.70
N ASN A 203 7.94 17.46 -21.93
CA ASN A 203 8.74 17.88 -23.08
C ASN A 203 8.07 17.52 -24.42
N THR A 204 7.43 16.34 -24.53
CA THR A 204 6.67 15.96 -25.72
C THR A 204 5.44 16.84 -25.97
N ASN A 205 4.94 17.54 -24.94
CA ASN A 205 3.83 18.47 -25.01
C ASN A 205 4.29 19.96 -25.05
N GLY A 206 5.53 20.24 -25.39
CA GLY A 206 6.08 21.60 -25.50
C GLY A 206 6.46 22.25 -24.17
N GLY A 207 6.63 21.47 -23.10
CA GLY A 207 6.96 21.90 -21.76
C GLY A 207 5.73 22.10 -20.87
N LEU A 208 5.97 22.42 -19.59
CA LEU A 208 4.91 22.55 -18.59
C LEU A 208 3.87 23.62 -18.96
N ILE A 209 4.31 24.81 -19.39
CA ILE A 209 3.39 25.91 -19.71
C ILE A 209 2.48 25.52 -20.88
N ALA A 210 3.04 25.00 -21.97
CA ALA A 210 2.27 24.58 -23.13
C ALA A 210 1.30 23.43 -22.81
N ALA A 211 1.71 22.47 -21.97
CA ALA A 211 0.84 21.40 -21.49
C ALA A 211 -0.33 21.93 -20.64
N MET A 212 -0.08 22.89 -19.74
CA MET A 212 -1.11 23.54 -18.95
C MET A 212 -2.08 24.36 -19.81
N ASP A 213 -1.56 25.12 -20.79
CA ASP A 213 -2.38 25.87 -21.74
C ASP A 213 -3.22 24.94 -22.65
N GLY A 214 -2.63 23.81 -23.04
CA GLY A 214 -3.35 22.76 -23.76
C GLY A 214 -4.50 22.18 -22.94
N LEU A 215 -4.24 21.86 -21.68
CA LEU A 215 -5.24 21.31 -20.75
C LEU A 215 -6.37 22.32 -20.47
N ALA A 216 -6.06 23.63 -20.41
CA ALA A 216 -7.04 24.68 -20.21
C ALA A 216 -8.06 24.80 -21.38
N LYS A 217 -7.70 24.35 -22.56
CA LYS A 217 -8.59 24.34 -23.75
C LYS A 217 -9.46 23.10 -23.85
N VAL A 218 -9.19 22.06 -23.06
CA VAL A 218 -9.95 20.80 -23.10
C VAL A 218 -11.32 21.02 -22.48
N THR A 219 -12.36 20.62 -23.22
CA THR A 219 -13.75 20.52 -22.78
C THR A 219 -14.27 19.09 -22.99
N ASP A 220 -15.27 18.67 -22.22
CA ASP A 220 -15.87 17.35 -22.34
C ASP A 220 -17.35 17.45 -21.98
N GLU A 221 -18.24 17.14 -22.92
CA GLU A 221 -19.69 17.24 -22.72
C GLU A 221 -20.22 16.33 -21.59
N THR A 222 -19.53 15.23 -21.31
CA THR A 222 -19.92 14.27 -20.27
C THR A 222 -19.45 14.65 -18.87
N VAL A 223 -18.42 15.52 -18.76
CA VAL A 223 -17.81 15.92 -17.48
C VAL A 223 -18.00 17.40 -17.22
N SER A 224 -17.53 18.27 -18.12
CA SER A 224 -17.69 19.71 -18.05
C SER A 224 -17.37 20.39 -19.38
N THR A 225 -18.27 21.25 -19.83
CA THR A 225 -18.08 22.10 -21.01
C THR A 225 -17.36 23.42 -20.69
N THR A 226 -17.07 23.69 -19.41
CA THR A 226 -16.41 24.94 -18.99
C THR A 226 -14.92 24.88 -19.33
N PRO A 227 -14.40 25.80 -20.17
CA PRO A 227 -12.97 25.89 -20.46
C PRO A 227 -12.16 26.14 -19.18
N GLY A 228 -10.97 25.52 -19.08
CA GLY A 228 -10.07 25.70 -17.94
C GLY A 228 -10.40 24.85 -16.70
N VAL A 229 -11.51 24.11 -16.68
CA VAL A 229 -11.90 23.32 -15.50
C VAL A 229 -10.88 22.21 -15.18
N PHE A 230 -10.30 21.56 -16.19
CA PHE A 230 -9.28 20.52 -16.01
C PHE A 230 -7.91 21.07 -15.62
N ASN A 231 -7.70 22.36 -15.77
CA ASN A 231 -6.52 23.10 -15.31
C ASN A 231 -6.79 23.87 -14.01
N SER A 232 -7.98 23.74 -13.43
CA SER A 232 -8.37 24.43 -12.20
C SER A 232 -7.86 23.72 -10.94
N PHE A 233 -7.77 24.48 -9.85
CA PHE A 233 -7.28 24.00 -8.56
C PHE A 233 -8.12 22.86 -7.96
N LEU A 234 -9.44 22.89 -8.13
CA LEU A 234 -10.38 21.92 -7.56
C LEU A 234 -10.92 20.91 -8.59
N GLY A 235 -10.72 21.15 -9.88
CA GLY A 235 -11.23 20.31 -10.95
C GLY A 235 -12.77 20.38 -11.10
N PRO A 236 -13.35 19.53 -11.96
CA PRO A 236 -14.78 19.55 -12.26
C PRO A 236 -15.66 18.99 -11.13
N ASP A 237 -15.13 18.13 -10.25
CA ASP A 237 -15.90 17.45 -9.21
C ASP A 237 -15.09 17.32 -7.90
N PRO A 238 -14.99 18.42 -7.11
CA PRO A 238 -14.21 18.43 -5.87
C PRO A 238 -14.71 17.46 -4.81
N PHE A 239 -16.02 17.18 -4.76
CA PHE A 239 -16.59 16.30 -3.76
C PHE A 239 -16.18 14.84 -3.97
N ASN A 240 -16.28 14.33 -5.18
CA ASN A 240 -15.80 12.98 -5.50
C ASN A 240 -14.27 12.88 -5.41
N LEU A 241 -13.54 13.94 -5.76
CA LEU A 241 -12.09 14.03 -5.56
C LEU A 241 -11.71 13.89 -4.08
N LEU A 242 -12.44 14.56 -3.18
CA LEU A 242 -12.25 14.42 -1.73
C LEU A 242 -12.43 12.96 -1.27
N GLY A 243 -13.44 12.25 -1.78
CA GLY A 243 -13.63 10.83 -1.51
C GLY A 243 -12.43 9.97 -1.93
N VAL A 244 -11.81 10.27 -3.08
CA VAL A 244 -10.58 9.61 -3.51
C VAL A 244 -9.42 9.92 -2.56
N VAL A 245 -9.24 11.18 -2.17
CA VAL A 245 -8.20 11.59 -1.20
C VAL A 245 -8.38 10.85 0.12
N ILE A 246 -9.60 10.76 0.64
CA ILE A 246 -9.91 10.04 1.89
C ILE A 246 -9.56 8.56 1.76
N LEU A 247 -10.07 7.87 0.73
CA LEU A 247 -9.79 6.45 0.54
C LEU A 247 -8.29 6.17 0.49
N THR A 248 -7.58 6.90 -0.36
CA THR A 248 -6.17 6.61 -0.63
C THR A 248 -5.24 7.05 0.49
N SER A 249 -5.61 8.05 1.27
CA SER A 249 -4.78 8.58 2.36
C SER A 249 -5.07 7.89 3.69
N LEU A 250 -6.32 7.89 4.15
CA LEU A 250 -6.70 7.21 5.40
C LEU A 250 -6.65 5.68 5.28
N GLY A 251 -6.89 5.14 4.09
CA GLY A 251 -6.84 3.70 3.86
C GLY A 251 -5.54 3.06 4.33
N THR A 252 -4.41 3.75 4.14
CA THR A 252 -3.09 3.25 4.58
C THR A 252 -3.00 2.96 6.08
N TRP A 253 -3.82 3.61 6.92
CA TRP A 253 -3.83 3.42 8.37
C TRP A 253 -4.51 2.11 8.82
N GLY A 254 -5.37 1.56 7.98
CA GLY A 254 -6.10 0.31 8.24
C GLY A 254 -5.60 -0.89 7.43
N LEU A 255 -4.59 -0.71 6.59
CA LEU A 255 -4.07 -1.81 5.77
C LEU A 255 -2.99 -2.60 6.52
N PRO A 256 -3.17 -3.91 6.73
CA PRO A 256 -2.25 -4.74 7.51
C PRO A 256 -0.80 -4.67 7.02
N GLN A 257 -0.55 -4.73 5.71
CA GLN A 257 0.81 -4.67 5.13
C GLN A 257 1.51 -3.32 5.36
N MET A 258 0.74 -2.23 5.48
CA MET A 258 1.29 -0.90 5.77
C MET A 258 1.67 -0.77 7.24
N VAL A 259 0.74 -1.15 8.12
CA VAL A 259 0.90 -1.09 9.57
C VAL A 259 2.02 -2.03 10.05
N GLN A 260 2.22 -3.18 9.41
CA GLN A 260 3.29 -4.14 9.72
C GLN A 260 4.71 -3.52 9.64
N LYS A 261 4.89 -2.46 8.85
CA LYS A 261 6.18 -1.75 8.78
C LYS A 261 6.56 -1.11 10.12
N PHE A 262 5.57 -0.63 10.89
CA PHE A 262 5.80 -0.11 12.23
C PHE A 262 6.11 -1.21 13.27
N TYR A 263 5.68 -2.47 13.03
CA TYR A 263 6.06 -3.60 13.89
C TYR A 263 7.54 -3.95 13.75
N ALA A 264 8.07 -3.84 12.54
CA ALA A 264 9.43 -4.24 12.17
C ALA A 264 10.51 -3.20 12.50
N ILE A 265 10.14 -1.91 12.70
CA ILE A 265 11.09 -0.81 12.90
C ILE A 265 11.91 -0.97 14.18
N LYS A 266 13.20 -0.66 14.12
CA LYS A 266 14.18 -0.93 15.18
C LYS A 266 13.85 -0.23 16.50
N ASN A 267 13.59 1.08 16.49
CA ASN A 267 13.36 1.89 17.68
C ASN A 267 12.56 3.16 17.37
N GLU A 268 12.19 3.91 18.41
CA GLU A 268 11.38 5.13 18.33
C GLU A 268 12.10 6.26 17.55
N LYS A 269 13.40 6.43 17.72
CA LYS A 269 14.19 7.44 16.98
C LYS A 269 14.16 7.18 15.47
N SER A 270 14.11 5.92 15.08
CA SER A 270 13.97 5.53 13.67
C SER A 270 12.62 5.96 13.08
N ILE A 271 11.59 6.14 13.89
CA ILE A 271 10.28 6.61 13.46
C ILE A 271 10.33 8.07 13.02
N GLU A 272 11.02 8.94 13.76
CA GLU A 272 11.18 10.36 13.39
C GLU A 272 11.88 10.51 12.03
N THR A 273 13.01 9.82 11.87
CA THR A 273 13.75 9.80 10.60
C THR A 273 12.90 9.20 9.47
N GLY A 274 12.22 8.08 9.73
CA GLY A 274 11.34 7.42 8.78
C GLY A 274 10.17 8.30 8.34
N THR A 275 9.62 9.10 9.25
CA THR A 275 8.55 10.07 8.94
C THR A 275 8.97 11.05 7.85
N VAL A 276 10.15 11.64 7.97
CA VAL A 276 10.66 12.62 6.99
C VAL A 276 10.90 11.96 5.64
N ILE A 277 11.61 10.82 5.63
CA ILE A 277 11.95 10.09 4.42
C ILE A 277 10.70 9.62 3.68
N SER A 278 9.76 8.97 4.38
CA SER A 278 8.52 8.45 3.79
C SER A 278 7.62 9.56 3.27
N THR A 279 7.56 10.71 3.97
CA THR A 279 6.78 11.87 3.51
C THR A 279 7.37 12.47 2.24
N PHE A 280 8.69 12.66 2.20
CA PHE A 280 9.38 13.13 1.00
C PHE A 280 9.16 12.18 -0.19
N PHE A 281 9.30 10.88 0.05
CA PHE A 281 9.02 9.85 -0.96
C PHE A 281 7.59 9.98 -1.50
N ALA A 282 6.59 10.12 -0.63
CA ALA A 282 5.19 10.24 -1.03
C ALA A 282 4.91 11.52 -1.83
N ILE A 283 5.53 12.66 -1.47
CA ILE A 283 5.40 13.91 -2.23
C ILE A 283 5.91 13.71 -3.66
N VAL A 284 7.10 13.15 -3.82
CA VAL A 284 7.74 13.02 -5.14
C VAL A 284 7.05 11.94 -5.96
N VAL A 285 6.85 10.75 -5.38
CA VAL A 285 6.38 9.60 -6.15
C VAL A 285 4.86 9.62 -6.32
N ALA A 286 4.08 9.69 -5.23
CA ALA A 286 2.63 9.74 -5.34
C ALA A 286 2.16 11.08 -5.94
N GLY A 287 2.68 12.19 -5.43
CA GLY A 287 2.39 13.52 -5.98
C GLY A 287 2.71 13.61 -7.47
N GLY A 288 3.90 13.16 -7.86
CA GLY A 288 4.34 13.14 -9.26
C GLY A 288 3.47 12.29 -10.17
N CYS A 289 3.00 11.13 -9.69
CA CYS A 289 2.12 10.26 -10.50
C CYS A 289 0.76 10.89 -10.80
N TYR A 290 0.10 11.42 -9.78
CA TYR A 290 -1.20 12.08 -9.98
C TYR A 290 -1.07 13.38 -10.78
N PHE A 291 0.04 14.12 -10.59
CA PHE A 291 0.38 15.26 -11.43
C PHE A 291 0.54 14.86 -12.89
N LEU A 292 1.32 13.82 -13.18
CA LEU A 292 1.48 13.26 -14.53
C LEU A 292 0.14 12.86 -15.13
N GLY A 293 -0.67 12.12 -14.38
CA GLY A 293 -2.00 11.67 -14.80
C GLY A 293 -2.93 12.82 -15.19
N GLY A 294 -2.78 13.99 -14.54
CA GLY A 294 -3.55 15.19 -14.82
C GLY A 294 -3.48 15.66 -16.27
N PHE A 295 -2.42 15.31 -16.99
CA PHE A 295 -2.25 15.61 -18.42
C PHE A 295 -2.84 14.55 -19.35
N GLY A 296 -3.47 13.50 -18.85
CA GLY A 296 -4.03 12.40 -19.65
C GLY A 296 -5.00 12.85 -20.74
N ARG A 297 -5.78 13.93 -20.50
CA ARG A 297 -6.73 14.48 -21.48
C ARG A 297 -6.08 15.10 -22.70
N LEU A 298 -4.81 15.45 -22.68
CA LEU A 298 -4.08 15.92 -23.86
C LEU A 298 -3.95 14.83 -24.94
N TYR A 299 -4.18 13.58 -24.56
CA TYR A 299 -4.12 12.42 -25.44
C TYR A 299 -5.50 11.90 -25.86
N SER A 300 -6.58 12.66 -25.61
CA SER A 300 -7.98 12.27 -25.91
C SER A 300 -8.26 11.93 -27.37
N GLN A 301 -7.44 12.41 -28.30
CA GLN A 301 -7.57 12.08 -29.73
C GLN A 301 -7.03 10.67 -30.08
N ASN A 302 -6.32 10.01 -29.17
CA ASN A 302 -5.74 8.70 -29.42
C ASN A 302 -6.78 7.59 -29.19
N GLN A 303 -7.10 6.84 -30.23
CA GLN A 303 -8.10 5.75 -30.17
C GLN A 303 -7.73 4.63 -29.18
N ALA A 304 -6.45 4.46 -28.84
CA ALA A 304 -6.01 3.46 -27.87
C ALA A 304 -6.55 3.70 -26.44
N ILE A 305 -7.07 4.90 -26.16
CA ILE A 305 -7.68 5.25 -24.87
C ILE A 305 -9.14 4.78 -24.78
N TYR A 306 -9.74 4.34 -25.86
CA TYR A 306 -11.15 3.97 -25.90
C TYR A 306 -11.34 2.48 -26.11
N ASN A 307 -12.35 1.93 -25.45
CA ASN A 307 -12.84 0.57 -25.70
C ASN A 307 -13.65 0.52 -27.01
N ALA A 308 -13.95 -0.69 -27.49
CA ALA A 308 -14.73 -0.89 -28.71
C ALA A 308 -16.16 -0.30 -28.65
N ASP A 309 -16.72 -0.11 -27.45
CA ASP A 309 -18.02 0.53 -27.20
C ASP A 309 -17.94 2.07 -27.08
N GLY A 310 -16.76 2.64 -27.28
CA GLY A 310 -16.51 4.09 -27.17
C GLY A 310 -16.30 4.58 -25.73
N SER A 311 -16.40 3.72 -24.73
CA SER A 311 -16.10 4.09 -23.33
C SER A 311 -14.60 4.26 -23.10
N VAL A 312 -14.24 5.08 -22.09
CA VAL A 312 -12.82 5.35 -21.76
C VAL A 312 -12.19 4.15 -21.06
N ALA A 313 -11.13 3.62 -21.64
CA ALA A 313 -10.28 2.59 -21.05
C ALA A 313 -9.26 3.25 -20.11
N TYR A 314 -9.66 3.52 -18.88
CA TYR A 314 -8.83 4.25 -17.89
C TYR A 314 -7.42 3.67 -17.71
N ASP A 315 -7.29 2.35 -17.77
CA ASP A 315 -6.01 1.65 -17.60
C ASP A 315 -5.10 1.76 -18.83
N ALA A 316 -5.60 2.29 -19.96
CA ALA A 316 -4.83 2.53 -21.18
C ALA A 316 -4.28 3.97 -21.27
N ILE A 317 -4.78 4.90 -20.45
CA ILE A 317 -4.41 6.33 -20.54
C ILE A 317 -2.91 6.53 -20.32
N VAL A 318 -2.38 6.11 -19.19
CA VAL A 318 -0.95 6.29 -18.88
C VAL A 318 -0.05 5.52 -19.83
N PRO A 319 -0.28 4.24 -20.16
CA PRO A 319 0.48 3.58 -21.22
C PRO A 319 0.49 4.33 -22.56
N THR A 320 -0.65 4.90 -22.96
CA THR A 320 -0.73 5.72 -24.19
C THR A 320 0.10 7.00 -24.11
N MET A 321 0.07 7.70 -22.97
CA MET A 321 0.92 8.89 -22.73
C MET A 321 2.41 8.57 -22.87
N LEU A 322 2.82 7.34 -22.55
CA LEU A 322 4.21 6.89 -22.52
C LEU A 322 4.67 6.24 -23.84
N SER A 323 3.75 5.80 -24.68
CA SER A 323 4.05 5.02 -25.89
C SER A 323 4.92 5.78 -26.91
N GLY A 324 4.86 7.10 -26.93
CA GLY A 324 5.67 7.97 -27.79
C GLY A 324 7.08 8.28 -27.29
N LEU A 325 7.49 7.77 -26.11
CA LEU A 325 8.80 8.05 -25.54
C LEU A 325 9.91 7.21 -26.22
N PRO A 326 11.16 7.70 -26.23
CA PRO A 326 12.32 6.94 -26.67
C PRO A 326 12.50 5.61 -25.92
N ASP A 327 13.05 4.59 -26.56
CA ASP A 327 13.24 3.22 -26.02
C ASP A 327 13.94 3.19 -24.64
N ILE A 328 14.90 4.08 -24.40
CA ILE A 328 15.58 4.15 -23.09
C ILE A 328 14.65 4.63 -21.99
N LEU A 329 13.80 5.61 -22.27
CA LEU A 329 12.82 6.13 -21.32
C LEU A 329 11.71 5.10 -21.07
N ILE A 330 11.26 4.38 -22.09
CA ILE A 330 10.32 3.26 -21.92
C ILE A 330 10.96 2.18 -21.02
N GLY A 331 12.25 1.90 -21.17
CA GLY A 331 12.98 1.00 -20.28
C GLY A 331 12.98 1.46 -18.83
N ILE A 332 13.22 2.74 -18.57
CA ILE A 332 13.14 3.34 -17.22
C ILE A 332 11.73 3.23 -16.66
N VAL A 333 10.70 3.53 -17.46
CA VAL A 333 9.28 3.39 -17.07
C VAL A 333 8.96 1.96 -16.67
N VAL A 334 9.40 0.99 -17.46
CA VAL A 334 9.15 -0.44 -17.18
C VAL A 334 9.79 -0.84 -15.86
N VAL A 335 11.05 -0.48 -15.62
CA VAL A 335 11.75 -0.79 -14.36
C VAL A 335 11.13 -0.05 -13.19
N LEU A 336 10.66 1.20 -13.36
CA LEU A 336 9.93 1.96 -12.35
C LEU A 336 8.64 1.24 -11.93
N VAL A 337 7.81 0.84 -12.89
CA VAL A 337 6.51 0.21 -12.60
C VAL A 337 6.68 -1.21 -12.09
N LEU A 338 7.73 -1.93 -12.55
CA LEU A 338 8.15 -3.18 -11.94
C LEU A 338 8.51 -3.00 -10.47
N SER A 339 9.37 -2.03 -10.18
CA SER A 339 9.77 -1.70 -8.82
C SER A 339 8.55 -1.42 -7.93
N ALA A 340 7.66 -0.56 -8.42
CA ALA A 340 6.43 -0.21 -7.74
C ALA A 340 5.52 -1.41 -7.46
N SER A 341 5.37 -2.31 -8.43
CA SER A 341 4.48 -3.45 -8.30
C SER A 341 5.06 -4.57 -7.46
N MET A 342 6.34 -4.89 -7.65
CA MET A 342 6.99 -5.99 -6.92
C MET A 342 7.13 -5.69 -5.43
N SER A 343 7.40 -4.44 -5.04
CA SER A 343 7.43 -4.02 -3.63
C SER A 343 6.08 -4.19 -2.94
N THR A 344 5.00 -3.79 -3.61
CA THR A 344 3.65 -3.97 -3.07
C THR A 344 3.25 -5.44 -3.05
N LEU A 345 3.50 -6.19 -4.13
CA LEU A 345 3.22 -7.63 -4.22
C LEU A 345 3.88 -8.41 -3.09
N SER A 346 5.18 -8.19 -2.85
CA SER A 346 5.92 -8.87 -1.80
C SER A 346 5.33 -8.63 -0.41
N SER A 347 4.91 -7.39 -0.15
CA SER A 347 4.27 -7.02 1.12
C SER A 347 2.90 -7.67 1.28
N LEU A 348 2.07 -7.72 0.23
CA LEU A 348 0.74 -8.35 0.27
C LEU A 348 0.83 -9.86 0.48
N VAL A 349 1.68 -10.55 -0.29
CA VAL A 349 1.79 -12.01 -0.21
C VAL A 349 2.39 -12.46 1.13
N LEU A 350 3.37 -11.70 1.66
CA LEU A 350 3.96 -11.98 2.96
C LEU A 350 2.95 -11.76 4.09
N THR A 351 2.24 -10.65 4.10
CA THR A 351 1.22 -10.33 5.11
C THR A 351 0.07 -11.31 5.08
N SER A 352 -0.44 -11.67 3.89
CA SER A 352 -1.54 -12.61 3.74
C SER A 352 -1.17 -14.01 4.22
N SER A 353 0.00 -14.53 3.80
CA SER A 353 0.45 -15.86 4.18
C SER A 353 0.80 -15.98 5.66
N SER A 354 1.43 -14.96 6.25
CA SER A 354 1.76 -14.92 7.68
C SER A 354 0.50 -14.84 8.53
N SER A 355 -0.47 -14.00 8.16
CA SER A 355 -1.74 -13.87 8.87
C SER A 355 -2.49 -15.21 8.92
N VAL A 356 -2.69 -15.88 7.77
CA VAL A 356 -3.38 -17.18 7.76
C VAL A 356 -2.60 -18.25 8.55
N THR A 357 -1.27 -18.27 8.44
CA THR A 357 -0.47 -19.28 9.17
C THR A 357 -0.52 -19.07 10.67
N LEU A 358 -0.26 -17.84 11.13
CA LEU A 358 -0.10 -17.53 12.55
C LEU A 358 -1.44 -17.36 13.27
N ASP A 359 -2.41 -16.76 12.60
CA ASP A 359 -3.65 -16.33 13.24
C ASP A 359 -4.79 -17.33 13.04
N LEU A 360 -4.77 -18.09 11.94
CA LEU A 360 -5.80 -19.08 11.65
C LEU A 360 -5.30 -20.51 11.89
N ILE A 361 -4.29 -20.97 11.14
CA ILE A 361 -3.86 -22.38 11.19
C ILE A 361 -3.21 -22.74 12.53
N ALA A 362 -2.30 -21.89 13.03
CA ALA A 362 -1.66 -22.12 14.32
C ALA A 362 -2.64 -22.03 15.50
N HIS A 363 -3.73 -21.30 15.35
CA HIS A 363 -4.81 -21.25 16.36
C HIS A 363 -5.45 -22.64 16.55
N PHE A 364 -5.76 -23.34 15.45
CA PHE A 364 -6.35 -24.69 15.51
C PHE A 364 -5.32 -25.79 15.78
N ASN A 365 -4.02 -25.53 15.50
CA ASN A 365 -2.92 -26.47 15.74
C ASN A 365 -1.88 -25.87 16.70
N LYS A 366 -2.23 -25.78 17.98
CA LYS A 366 -1.40 -25.17 19.04
C LYS A 366 -0.02 -25.82 19.23
N GLY A 367 0.19 -27.05 18.72
CA GLY A 367 1.48 -27.76 18.77
C GLY A 367 2.39 -27.53 17.56
N MET A 368 2.04 -26.59 16.65
CA MET A 368 2.81 -26.34 15.45
C MET A 368 4.16 -25.69 15.77
N GLY A 369 5.26 -26.44 15.59
CA GLY A 369 6.62 -25.94 15.78
C GLY A 369 7.02 -24.90 14.71
N GLU A 370 8.04 -24.08 15.00
CA GLU A 370 8.54 -22.98 14.14
C GLU A 370 8.81 -23.41 12.70
N LYS A 371 9.50 -24.54 12.50
CA LYS A 371 9.79 -25.06 11.15
C LYS A 371 8.52 -25.37 10.35
N ARG A 372 7.49 -25.91 10.99
CA ARG A 372 6.20 -26.18 10.32
C ARG A 372 5.47 -24.88 9.98
N LYS A 373 5.49 -23.89 10.87
CA LYS A 373 4.92 -22.55 10.58
C LYS A 373 5.57 -21.93 9.35
N LEU A 374 6.91 -21.94 9.26
CA LEU A 374 7.65 -21.42 8.10
C LEU A 374 7.29 -22.13 6.79
N ILE A 375 7.23 -23.47 6.81
CA ILE A 375 6.85 -24.26 5.62
C ILE A 375 5.42 -23.91 5.20
N THR A 376 4.49 -23.84 6.16
CA THR A 376 3.09 -23.49 5.90
C THR A 376 2.95 -22.08 5.35
N MET A 377 3.68 -21.09 5.91
CA MET A 377 3.69 -19.72 5.36
C MET A 377 4.16 -19.70 3.90
N ARG A 378 5.25 -20.39 3.59
CA ARG A 378 5.77 -20.47 2.22
C ARG A 378 4.80 -21.15 1.26
N ALA A 379 4.13 -22.22 1.70
CA ALA A 379 3.10 -22.88 0.90
C ALA A 379 1.86 -22.00 0.67
N LEU A 380 1.39 -21.29 1.71
CA LEU A 380 0.28 -20.36 1.60
C LEU A 380 0.62 -19.13 0.75
N LEU A 381 1.87 -18.68 0.78
CA LEU A 381 2.35 -17.61 -0.10
C LEU A 381 2.20 -18.01 -1.57
N VAL A 382 2.63 -19.22 -1.93
CA VAL A 382 2.44 -19.76 -3.30
C VAL A 382 0.95 -19.86 -3.63
N PHE A 383 0.13 -20.41 -2.72
CA PHE A 383 -1.31 -20.55 -2.91
C PHE A 383 -1.99 -19.19 -3.12
N PHE A 384 -1.65 -18.20 -2.32
CA PHE A 384 -2.17 -16.84 -2.45
C PHE A 384 -1.80 -16.20 -3.81
N ILE A 385 -0.55 -16.38 -4.26
CA ILE A 385 -0.11 -15.92 -5.57
C ILE A 385 -0.94 -16.58 -6.68
N ILE A 386 -1.15 -17.89 -6.62
CA ILE A 386 -1.95 -18.61 -7.63
C ILE A 386 -3.39 -18.06 -7.69
N LEU A 387 -4.05 -17.87 -6.54
CA LEU A 387 -5.39 -17.30 -6.49
C LEU A 387 -5.44 -15.88 -7.11
N SER A 388 -4.45 -15.06 -6.80
CA SER A 388 -4.35 -13.71 -7.33
C SER A 388 -4.11 -13.68 -8.84
N VAL A 389 -3.30 -14.60 -9.36
CA VAL A 389 -3.05 -14.77 -10.80
C VAL A 389 -4.32 -15.22 -11.52
N VAL A 390 -5.05 -16.20 -10.99
CA VAL A 390 -6.32 -16.66 -11.58
C VAL A 390 -7.32 -15.50 -11.71
N LEU A 391 -7.44 -14.66 -10.67
CA LEU A 391 -8.29 -13.48 -10.72
C LEU A 391 -7.75 -12.42 -11.70
N ALA A 392 -6.43 -12.24 -11.78
CA ALA A 392 -5.80 -11.29 -12.68
C ALA A 392 -5.97 -11.65 -14.17
N LEU A 393 -5.97 -12.94 -14.48
CA LEU A 393 -6.16 -13.42 -15.86
C LEU A 393 -7.59 -13.16 -16.38
N ASN A 394 -8.58 -13.06 -15.48
CA ASN A 394 -9.98 -12.78 -15.81
C ASN A 394 -10.54 -11.72 -14.88
N PRO A 395 -10.06 -10.47 -14.93
CA PRO A 395 -10.46 -9.46 -13.98
C PRO A 395 -11.96 -9.08 -14.22
N PRO A 396 -12.78 -9.07 -13.16
CA PRO A 396 -14.21 -8.75 -13.27
C PRO A 396 -14.46 -7.26 -13.55
N THR A 397 -13.46 -6.41 -13.36
CA THR A 397 -13.55 -4.96 -13.55
C THR A 397 -12.16 -4.33 -13.70
N PHE A 398 -12.10 -3.02 -13.95
CA PHE A 398 -10.83 -2.30 -14.09
C PHE A 398 -10.09 -2.12 -12.74
N ILE A 399 -8.80 -1.81 -12.84
CA ILE A 399 -7.82 -1.83 -11.72
C ILE A 399 -8.31 -1.04 -10.50
N ALA A 400 -8.76 0.20 -10.71
CA ALA A 400 -9.12 1.08 -9.61
C ALA A 400 -10.35 0.60 -8.82
N GLN A 401 -11.29 -0.11 -9.45
CA GLN A 401 -12.45 -0.69 -8.75
C GLN A 401 -12.04 -1.88 -7.89
N LEU A 402 -11.20 -2.78 -8.41
CA LEU A 402 -10.67 -3.92 -7.63
C LEU A 402 -9.99 -3.44 -6.34
N MET A 403 -9.16 -2.40 -6.47
CA MET A 403 -8.52 -1.78 -5.31
C MET A 403 -9.52 -1.11 -4.37
N GLY A 404 -10.53 -0.42 -4.91
CA GLY A 404 -11.58 0.23 -4.12
C GLY A 404 -12.36 -0.77 -3.25
N TYR A 405 -12.70 -1.93 -3.77
CA TYR A 405 -13.34 -3.01 -3.00
C TYR A 405 -12.43 -3.59 -1.92
N SER A 406 -11.16 -3.86 -2.27
CA SER A 406 -10.18 -4.37 -1.32
C SER A 406 -9.95 -3.40 -0.16
N TRP A 407 -9.65 -2.14 -0.46
CA TRP A 407 -9.35 -1.13 0.55
C TRP A 407 -10.58 -0.75 1.37
N GLY A 408 -11.77 -0.71 0.73
CA GLY A 408 -13.03 -0.47 1.41
C GLY A 408 -13.32 -1.52 2.48
N ALA A 409 -13.13 -2.79 2.17
CA ALA A 409 -13.31 -3.88 3.14
C ALA A 409 -12.21 -3.90 4.21
N LEU A 410 -10.92 -3.84 3.83
CA LEU A 410 -9.80 -3.93 4.76
C LEU A 410 -9.73 -2.72 5.69
N ALA A 411 -9.55 -1.53 5.12
CA ALA A 411 -9.41 -0.32 5.92
C ALA A 411 -10.73 0.11 6.56
N GLY A 412 -11.88 -0.15 5.90
CA GLY A 412 -13.19 0.04 6.50
C GLY A 412 -13.43 -0.81 7.74
N SER A 413 -12.88 -2.04 7.77
CA SER A 413 -12.95 -2.90 8.95
C SER A 413 -11.92 -2.53 10.01
N PHE A 414 -10.67 -2.23 9.64
CA PHE A 414 -9.54 -2.25 10.55
C PHE A 414 -9.07 -0.87 11.02
N LEU A 415 -9.23 0.20 10.22
CA LEU A 415 -8.71 1.53 10.52
C LEU A 415 -9.18 2.03 11.90
N ALA A 416 -10.48 2.11 12.10
CA ALA A 416 -11.05 2.66 13.33
C ALA A 416 -10.73 1.82 14.58
N PRO A 417 -10.96 0.48 14.59
CA PRO A 417 -10.63 -0.32 15.76
C PRO A 417 -9.12 -0.40 16.04
N PHE A 418 -8.27 -0.30 15.02
CA PHE A 418 -6.83 -0.22 15.21
C PHE A 418 -6.43 1.10 15.84
N LEU A 419 -6.85 2.23 15.28
CA LEU A 419 -6.58 3.56 15.79
C LEU A 419 -7.05 3.72 17.24
N TYR A 420 -8.34 3.44 17.50
CA TYR A 420 -8.88 3.54 18.85
C TYR A 420 -8.31 2.49 19.80
N GLY A 421 -7.94 1.30 19.31
CA GLY A 421 -7.24 0.28 20.08
C GLY A 421 -5.90 0.76 20.63
N LEU A 422 -5.16 1.58 19.86
CA LEU A 422 -3.88 2.16 20.28
C LEU A 422 -4.04 3.36 21.23
N TYR A 423 -5.12 4.10 21.15
CA TYR A 423 -5.25 5.39 21.83
C TYR A 423 -6.27 5.42 22.96
N TRP A 424 -7.33 4.64 22.86
CA TRP A 424 -8.48 4.78 23.73
C TRP A 424 -8.73 3.52 24.56
N LYS A 425 -8.52 3.64 25.88
CA LYS A 425 -8.68 2.53 26.84
C LYS A 425 -10.11 1.93 26.82
N LYS A 426 -11.14 2.75 26.52
CA LYS A 426 -12.55 2.34 26.56
C LYS A 426 -13.04 1.60 25.31
N THR A 427 -12.22 1.42 24.27
CA THR A 427 -12.59 0.65 23.08
C THR A 427 -12.97 -0.78 23.45
N THR A 428 -14.13 -1.27 23.02
CA THR A 428 -14.67 -2.58 23.41
C THR A 428 -14.54 -3.62 22.30
N LYS A 429 -14.55 -4.91 22.65
CA LYS A 429 -14.57 -6.00 21.65
C LYS A 429 -15.82 -5.95 20.76
N ALA A 430 -16.95 -5.49 21.29
CA ALA A 430 -18.18 -5.37 20.52
C ALA A 430 -18.06 -4.33 19.41
N SER A 431 -17.43 -3.17 19.70
CA SER A 431 -17.22 -2.13 18.69
C SER A 431 -16.30 -2.60 17.55
N VAL A 432 -15.31 -3.45 17.84
CA VAL A 432 -14.44 -4.06 16.82
C VAL A 432 -15.24 -4.99 15.91
N TRP A 433 -16.09 -5.85 16.48
CA TRP A 433 -16.98 -6.71 15.69
C TRP A 433 -17.91 -5.90 14.79
N VAL A 434 -18.53 -4.85 15.32
CA VAL A 434 -19.42 -3.98 14.53
C VAL A 434 -18.63 -3.31 13.39
N SER A 435 -17.39 -2.87 13.64
CA SER A 435 -16.53 -2.31 12.58
C SER A 435 -16.20 -3.34 11.49
N PHE A 436 -15.87 -4.58 11.86
CA PHE A 436 -15.58 -5.65 10.89
C PHE A 436 -16.83 -5.96 10.03
N ILE A 437 -17.98 -6.11 10.67
CA ILE A 437 -19.25 -6.37 9.97
C ILE A 437 -19.63 -5.20 9.07
N ALA A 438 -19.50 -3.95 9.54
CA ALA A 438 -19.79 -2.77 8.75
C ALA A 438 -18.82 -2.64 7.56
N GLY A 439 -17.51 -2.81 7.78
CA GLY A 439 -16.49 -2.70 6.74
C GLY A 439 -16.70 -3.69 5.60
N VAL A 440 -16.85 -4.96 5.93
CA VAL A 440 -17.12 -6.01 4.95
C VAL A 440 -18.53 -5.87 4.37
N GLY A 441 -19.54 -5.68 5.23
CA GLY A 441 -20.96 -5.67 4.85
C GLY A 441 -21.30 -4.53 3.90
N ILE A 442 -20.88 -3.29 4.20
CA ILE A 442 -21.11 -2.13 3.33
C ILE A 442 -20.40 -2.32 1.98
N THR A 443 -19.16 -2.83 1.99
CA THR A 443 -18.41 -3.07 0.76
C THR A 443 -19.11 -4.12 -0.12
N LEU A 444 -19.49 -5.27 0.44
CA LEU A 444 -20.20 -6.32 -0.30
C LEU A 444 -21.59 -5.87 -0.76
N ALA A 445 -22.34 -5.18 0.10
CA ALA A 445 -23.63 -4.63 -0.27
C ALA A 445 -23.51 -3.63 -1.42
N ASN A 446 -22.48 -2.75 -1.39
CA ASN A 446 -22.26 -1.84 -2.50
C ASN A 446 -21.81 -2.55 -3.79
N MET A 447 -21.08 -3.66 -3.70
CA MET A 447 -20.76 -4.48 -4.88
C MET A 447 -22.03 -5.10 -5.52
N MET A 448 -23.02 -5.47 -4.69
CA MET A 448 -24.25 -6.11 -5.18
C MET A 448 -25.29 -5.09 -5.66
N PHE A 449 -25.49 -4.01 -4.93
CA PHE A 449 -26.60 -3.09 -5.12
C PHE A 449 -26.22 -1.74 -5.73
N HIS A 450 -24.92 -1.41 -5.80
CA HIS A 450 -24.37 -0.17 -6.39
C HIS A 450 -25.02 1.11 -5.85
N PHE A 451 -25.41 1.16 -4.56
CA PHE A 451 -26.06 2.32 -3.95
C PHE A 451 -25.14 3.55 -3.89
N ILE A 452 -23.81 3.36 -3.83
CA ILE A 452 -22.82 4.38 -4.14
C ILE A 452 -22.15 4.01 -5.47
N LYS A 453 -22.33 4.84 -6.51
CA LYS A 453 -21.87 4.57 -7.87
C LYS A 453 -20.35 4.31 -7.95
N SER A 454 -19.58 5.01 -7.13
CA SER A 454 -18.12 4.85 -7.08
C SER A 454 -17.72 3.89 -5.96
N PRO A 455 -17.11 2.72 -6.24
CA PRO A 455 -16.57 1.82 -5.21
C PRO A 455 -15.52 2.49 -4.32
N ILE A 456 -14.81 3.48 -4.86
CA ILE A 456 -13.80 4.28 -4.16
C ILE A 456 -14.47 5.14 -3.09
N ASN A 457 -15.55 5.85 -3.44
CA ASN A 457 -16.32 6.65 -2.49
C ASN A 457 -17.05 5.77 -1.47
N ALA A 458 -17.52 4.59 -1.87
CA ALA A 458 -18.08 3.61 -0.94
C ALA A 458 -17.03 3.17 0.10
N GLY A 459 -15.81 2.90 -0.32
CA GLY A 459 -14.70 2.59 0.59
C GLY A 459 -14.36 3.74 1.54
N ALA A 460 -14.29 4.98 1.05
CA ALA A 460 -14.07 6.17 1.88
C ALA A 460 -15.19 6.34 2.92
N PHE A 461 -16.44 6.19 2.49
CA PHE A 461 -17.62 6.24 3.37
C PHE A 461 -17.55 5.18 4.47
N THR A 462 -17.18 3.95 4.11
CA THR A 462 -17.05 2.84 5.06
C THR A 462 -16.01 3.13 6.15
N MET A 463 -14.86 3.73 5.78
CA MET A 463 -13.83 4.15 6.74
C MET A 463 -14.34 5.24 7.69
N LEU A 464 -15.01 6.25 7.16
CA LEU A 464 -15.57 7.36 7.97
C LEU A 464 -16.65 6.86 8.93
N ILE A 465 -17.53 5.97 8.46
CA ILE A 465 -18.52 5.31 9.33
C ILE A 465 -17.82 4.55 10.46
N GLY A 466 -16.77 3.79 10.18
CA GLY A 466 -15.99 3.07 11.19
C GLY A 466 -15.47 3.99 12.29
N LEU A 467 -14.94 5.17 11.92
CA LEU A 467 -14.45 6.17 12.88
C LEU A 467 -15.55 6.72 13.80
N VAL A 468 -16.81 6.70 13.38
CA VAL A 468 -17.96 7.11 14.20
C VAL A 468 -18.55 5.92 14.99
N ILE A 469 -18.72 4.78 14.34
CA ILE A 469 -19.38 3.60 14.94
C ILE A 469 -18.55 3.04 16.11
N VAL A 470 -17.23 2.94 15.96
CA VAL A 470 -16.39 2.35 17.01
C VAL A 470 -16.51 3.10 18.34
N PRO A 471 -16.34 4.43 18.43
CA PRO A 471 -16.56 5.12 19.69
C PRO A 471 -18.00 5.06 20.21
N VAL A 472 -19.00 5.20 19.34
CA VAL A 472 -20.42 5.14 19.74
C VAL A 472 -20.74 3.78 20.38
N VAL A 473 -20.40 2.69 19.70
CA VAL A 473 -20.64 1.33 20.22
C VAL A 473 -19.82 1.06 21.49
N SER A 474 -18.60 1.57 21.57
CA SER A 474 -17.76 1.41 22.78
C SER A 474 -18.34 2.09 24.01
N LEU A 475 -19.08 3.19 23.84
CA LEU A 475 -19.71 3.91 24.95
C LEU A 475 -20.95 3.18 25.50
N VAL A 476 -21.66 2.41 24.66
CA VAL A 476 -22.93 1.74 25.03
C VAL A 476 -22.76 0.24 25.31
N THR A 477 -21.56 -0.32 25.14
CA THR A 477 -21.28 -1.75 25.38
C THR A 477 -20.44 -1.97 26.63
N PRO A 478 -20.49 -3.19 27.22
CA PRO A 478 -19.73 -3.51 28.42
C PRO A 478 -18.22 -3.24 28.25
N LYS A 479 -17.65 -2.57 29.21
CA LYS A 479 -16.21 -2.26 29.25
C LYS A 479 -15.38 -3.54 29.36
N GLN A 480 -14.13 -3.45 28.92
CA GLN A 480 -13.15 -4.50 29.18
C GLN A 480 -12.68 -4.44 30.64
N ASP A 481 -12.02 -5.51 31.09
CA ASP A 481 -11.36 -5.56 32.39
C ASP A 481 -10.31 -4.43 32.52
N ASP A 482 -10.50 -3.56 33.49
CA ASP A 482 -9.65 -2.38 33.71
C ASP A 482 -8.20 -2.76 34.04
N ALA A 483 -7.96 -3.86 34.77
CA ALA A 483 -6.61 -4.33 35.10
C ALA A 483 -5.85 -4.74 33.83
N ARG A 484 -6.48 -5.51 32.98
CA ARG A 484 -5.92 -5.94 31.72
C ARG A 484 -5.67 -4.76 30.77
N VAL A 485 -6.61 -3.83 30.66
CA VAL A 485 -6.45 -2.65 29.80
C VAL A 485 -5.33 -1.78 30.31
N SER A 486 -5.20 -1.61 31.64
CA SER A 486 -4.11 -0.86 32.26
C SER A 486 -2.76 -1.49 31.97
N ASP A 487 -2.62 -2.81 32.08
CA ASP A 487 -1.42 -3.55 31.73
C ASP A 487 -1.02 -3.33 30.26
N ILE A 488 -1.96 -3.47 29.33
CA ILE A 488 -1.69 -3.25 27.89
C ILE A 488 -1.19 -1.84 27.60
N PHE A 489 -1.69 -0.83 28.31
CA PHE A 489 -1.29 0.58 28.12
C PHE A 489 -0.05 0.98 28.93
N SER A 490 0.38 0.17 29.90
CA SER A 490 1.59 0.45 30.71
C SER A 490 2.86 0.53 29.85
N GLY A 491 2.92 -0.24 28.77
CA GLY A 491 4.03 -0.20 27.83
C GLY A 491 4.33 1.20 27.24
N TYR A 492 3.36 2.12 27.26
CA TYR A 492 3.60 3.52 26.85
C TYR A 492 4.25 4.38 27.92
N GLU A 493 4.21 3.94 29.19
CA GLU A 493 4.74 4.65 30.36
C GLU A 493 6.13 4.12 30.75
N GLU A 494 6.59 3.02 30.14
CA GLU A 494 7.93 2.48 30.37
C GLU A 494 8.98 3.47 29.85
N THR A 495 9.75 4.05 30.77
CA THR A 495 10.90 4.90 30.46
C THR A 495 12.18 4.13 30.74
N ILE A 496 13.02 3.96 29.72
CA ILE A 496 14.38 3.46 29.89
C ILE A 496 15.24 4.68 30.27
N THR A 497 15.72 4.72 31.52
CA THR A 497 16.71 5.71 31.93
C THR A 497 18.06 5.31 31.36
N ILE A 498 18.49 5.96 30.28
CA ILE A 498 19.85 5.81 29.77
C ILE A 498 20.73 6.80 30.54
N LYS A 499 21.73 6.29 31.27
CA LYS A 499 22.78 7.16 31.81
C LYS A 499 23.45 7.88 30.64
N LYS A 500 23.41 9.20 30.64
CA LYS A 500 24.04 10.01 29.61
C LYS A 500 25.54 9.94 29.86
N GLN A 501 26.27 9.33 28.93
CA GLN A 501 27.72 9.36 28.95
C GLN A 501 28.18 10.74 28.45
N TYR A 502 28.74 11.54 29.34
CA TYR A 502 29.01 12.97 29.08
C TYR A 502 30.23 13.20 28.19
N SER A 503 31.29 12.43 28.35
CA SER A 503 32.41 12.32 27.37
C SER A 503 33.38 11.22 27.81
N LEU A 504 34.23 10.76 26.91
CA LEU A 504 35.33 9.83 27.19
C LEU A 504 36.45 10.47 28.04
N VAL A 505 36.45 11.81 28.20
CA VAL A 505 37.46 12.56 28.95
C VAL A 505 37.07 12.62 30.45
N GLU A 506 35.78 12.53 30.81
CA GLU A 506 35.33 12.57 32.21
C GLU A 506 35.47 11.23 32.93
N GLU A 507 35.64 10.10 32.22
CA GLU A 507 35.94 8.81 32.85
C GLU A 507 37.39 8.67 33.34
N SER A 508 38.31 9.54 32.91
CA SER A 508 39.73 9.48 33.30
C SER A 508 40.06 10.27 34.57
N GLU A 509 39.13 11.07 35.12
CA GLU A 509 39.34 11.86 36.34
C GLU A 509 38.71 11.24 37.60
N GLU A 510 37.79 10.27 37.50
CA GLU A 510 37.17 9.58 38.64
C GLU A 510 37.90 8.29 39.09
N ASP A 511 38.86 7.77 38.27
CA ASP A 511 39.65 6.57 38.60
C ASP A 511 41.12 6.89 39.00
N ALA A 512 41.43 8.14 39.33
CA ALA A 512 42.70 8.60 39.94
C ALA A 512 42.41 9.08 41.38
#